data_a056c12e81b22d9a02452bc55c6e93c3
#
_entry.id   a056c12e81b22d9a02452bc55c6e93c3
#
_cell.length_a   1.000
_cell.length_b   1.000
_cell.length_c   1.000
_cell.angle_alpha   90.00
_cell.angle_beta   90.00
_cell.angle_gamma   90.00
#
_symmetry.space_group_name_H-M   'P 1'
#
loop_
_entity.id
_entity.type
_entity.pdbx_description
1 polymer ?
#
loop_
_entity_poly.entity_id
_entity_poly.type
_entity_poly.pdbx_seq_one_letter_code
_entity_poly.pdbx_strand_id
1 'polypeptide(L)'
;MGAATYVDDIPEVKGTLFAAPILSTVAHGQLNAVHTASALAMPGVAGVVLASDIPGDPVLGAFAHDEPIFATTTVQHVGQVIGLVVATSVMAARRAARKVSCDITPLPALLTVASALAAQSYVLPPVVVQRGDAQAALTRAAHTLHGTLDVGGQEHFYLEGQIAYVLPQEQNQYLVYSSTQHPGEAQHWVAHALGIDNHAVRVECRRMGGGFGGKETQSGHLAVWAAVAANKFKQPVKLRLDRDDDFLITGKRHPFAYDYTVGFDDTGRITGLKLQMAVNCGFSADLSGPVADRAIFHVDNAYFLEDVHITSLRLKTNTQSHTAFRGFGGPQGMIVTETIMGDIARTLGLDALDVRRRNLYGTTERNVTHYQMTVEDNILAPLLSKLELTAQYRSRQAAISAWNQTSPVIQRGLAITPVKFGISFTATLFNQAGALVHVYMDGSVQVNHGGTEWAKA
;
A
#
# COMPACT_ATOMS: atom_id res chain seq x y z
N MET A 1 -1.78 24.90 -21.40
CA MET A 1 -1.18 23.87 -20.54
C MET A 1 -0.61 24.55 -19.32
N GLY A 2 -0.56 23.89 -18.15
CA GLY A 2 -0.08 24.49 -16.89
C GLY A 2 -1.11 25.33 -16.13
N ALA A 3 -2.37 25.30 -16.52
CA ALA A 3 -3.45 26.04 -15.84
C ALA A 3 -4.15 25.23 -14.72
N ALA A 4 -3.80 23.95 -14.55
CA ALA A 4 -4.37 23.10 -13.50
C ALA A 4 -3.72 23.44 -12.16
N THR A 5 -4.54 23.71 -11.15
CA THR A 5 -4.11 24.03 -9.80
C THR A 5 -4.17 22.79 -8.92
N TYR A 6 -3.04 22.40 -8.33
CA TYR A 6 -2.90 21.33 -7.34
C TYR A 6 -2.90 21.93 -5.93
N VAL A 7 -2.85 21.07 -4.90
CA VAL A 7 -2.93 21.56 -3.51
C VAL A 7 -1.75 22.49 -3.16
N ASP A 8 -0.55 22.19 -3.70
CA ASP A 8 0.63 23.07 -3.46
C ASP A 8 0.55 24.43 -4.16
N ASP A 9 -0.22 24.52 -5.24
CA ASP A 9 -0.42 25.76 -6.01
C ASP A 9 -1.48 26.69 -5.40
N ILE A 10 -2.22 26.23 -4.38
CA ILE A 10 -3.23 27.06 -3.71
C ILE A 10 -2.51 28.21 -2.98
N PRO A 11 -2.81 29.48 -3.34
CA PRO A 11 -2.18 30.63 -2.68
C PRO A 11 -2.42 30.63 -1.17
N GLU A 12 -1.37 30.85 -0.41
CA GLU A 12 -1.47 30.97 1.04
C GLU A 12 -2.19 32.28 1.43
N VAL A 13 -3.18 32.14 2.29
CA VAL A 13 -3.82 33.33 2.90
C VAL A 13 -2.88 33.98 3.91
N LYS A 14 -3.07 35.28 4.14
CA LYS A 14 -2.25 36.05 5.09
C LYS A 14 -2.28 35.40 6.49
N GLY A 15 -1.11 35.19 7.08
CA GLY A 15 -0.96 34.56 8.39
C GLY A 15 -0.81 33.06 8.35
N THR A 16 -0.71 32.44 7.15
CA THR A 16 -0.45 31.01 7.05
C THR A 16 0.88 30.64 7.72
N LEU A 17 0.83 29.62 8.56
CA LEU A 17 1.97 28.96 9.17
C LEU A 17 2.32 27.67 8.39
N PHE A 18 3.56 27.24 8.55
CA PHE A 18 4.09 26.03 7.91
C PHE A 18 4.56 25.04 8.97
N ALA A 19 4.21 23.77 8.81
CA ALA A 19 4.60 22.72 9.73
C ALA A 19 5.69 21.82 9.12
N ALA A 20 6.56 21.31 9.99
CA ALA A 20 7.53 20.26 9.65
C ALA A 20 7.57 19.20 10.76
N PRO A 21 7.68 17.90 10.40
CA PRO A 21 7.62 16.81 11.36
C PRO A 21 8.91 16.71 12.19
N ILE A 22 8.77 16.30 13.44
CA ILE A 22 9.82 15.85 14.34
C ILE A 22 9.84 14.33 14.24
N LEU A 23 10.93 13.76 13.76
CA LEU A 23 11.03 12.35 13.39
C LEU A 23 11.88 11.55 14.39
N SER A 24 11.46 10.32 14.63
CA SER A 24 12.32 9.33 15.31
C SER A 24 13.51 8.96 14.42
N THR A 25 14.70 8.94 15.03
CA THR A 25 15.92 8.41 14.42
C THR A 25 16.20 6.96 14.82
N VAL A 26 15.35 6.37 15.67
CA VAL A 26 15.48 5.03 16.23
C VAL A 26 14.33 4.16 15.71
N ALA A 27 14.66 2.92 15.33
CA ALA A 27 13.68 1.99 14.77
C ALA A 27 12.71 1.43 15.81
N HIS A 28 13.16 1.25 17.07
CA HIS A 28 12.35 0.83 18.19
C HIS A 28 12.95 1.34 19.48
N GLY A 29 12.16 1.99 20.31
CA GLY A 29 12.68 2.56 21.56
C GLY A 29 11.60 3.17 22.45
N GLN A 30 11.92 3.31 23.71
CA GLN A 30 11.10 4.04 24.67
C GLN A 30 11.41 5.54 24.56
N LEU A 31 10.38 6.33 24.26
CA LEU A 31 10.47 7.79 24.22
C LEU A 31 10.32 8.35 25.64
N ASN A 32 11.41 8.85 26.20
CA ASN A 32 11.45 9.37 27.57
C ASN A 32 11.12 10.86 27.64
N ALA A 33 11.66 11.65 26.70
CA ALA A 33 11.44 13.10 26.66
C ALA A 33 11.60 13.68 25.26
N VAL A 34 10.94 14.81 25.01
CA VAL A 34 11.07 15.64 23.81
C VAL A 34 11.53 17.04 24.24
N HIS A 35 12.73 17.45 23.84
CA HIS A 35 13.35 18.73 24.21
C HIS A 35 13.17 19.74 23.10
N THR A 36 12.25 20.68 23.28
CA THR A 36 11.81 21.64 22.24
C THR A 36 12.44 23.04 22.39
N ALA A 37 13.12 23.33 23.52
CA ALA A 37 13.61 24.67 23.84
C ALA A 37 14.50 25.28 22.75
N SER A 38 15.41 24.50 22.17
CA SER A 38 16.31 24.96 21.10
C SER A 38 15.56 25.33 19.81
N ALA A 39 14.48 24.62 19.51
CA ALA A 39 13.64 24.91 18.36
C ALA A 39 12.79 26.16 18.59
N LEU A 40 12.20 26.29 19.77
CA LEU A 40 11.37 27.44 20.16
C LEU A 40 12.15 28.75 20.19
N ALA A 41 13.45 28.72 20.47
CA ALA A 41 14.32 29.88 20.44
C ALA A 41 14.69 30.39 19.03
N MET A 42 14.34 29.63 17.97
CA MET A 42 14.70 30.00 16.60
C MET A 42 13.76 31.09 16.04
N PRO A 43 14.30 32.06 15.28
CA PRO A 43 13.47 33.09 14.64
C PRO A 43 12.40 32.50 13.71
N GLY A 44 11.19 33.04 13.82
CA GLY A 44 10.06 32.64 12.97
C GLY A 44 9.33 31.38 13.43
N VAL A 45 9.75 30.71 14.49
CA VAL A 45 9.02 29.58 15.09
C VAL A 45 7.83 30.10 15.87
N ALA A 46 6.64 29.62 15.54
CA ALA A 46 5.39 29.91 16.25
C ALA A 46 5.19 28.97 17.45
N GLY A 47 5.66 27.72 17.34
CA GLY A 47 5.58 26.75 18.43
C GLY A 47 5.78 25.32 17.97
N VAL A 48 5.50 24.39 18.88
CA VAL A 48 5.60 22.94 18.67
C VAL A 48 4.22 22.32 18.96
N VAL A 49 3.86 21.28 18.23
CA VAL A 49 2.67 20.45 18.43
C VAL A 49 3.12 19.04 18.84
N LEU A 50 2.58 18.54 19.93
CA LEU A 50 2.84 17.20 20.46
C LEU A 50 1.51 16.44 20.66
N ALA A 51 1.57 15.18 21.06
CA ALA A 51 0.38 14.37 21.29
C ALA A 51 -0.60 14.96 22.33
N SER A 52 -0.09 15.70 23.32
CA SER A 52 -0.91 16.42 24.32
C SER A 52 -1.77 17.54 23.74
N ASP A 53 -1.52 17.96 22.51
CA ASP A 53 -2.27 19.02 21.82
C ASP A 53 -3.44 18.48 20.99
N ILE A 54 -3.61 17.17 20.92
CA ILE A 54 -4.72 16.52 20.23
C ILE A 54 -5.95 16.58 21.13
N PRO A 55 -7.03 17.29 20.75
CA PRO A 55 -8.18 17.48 21.63
C PRO A 55 -9.14 16.28 21.63
N GLY A 56 -9.11 15.43 20.61
CA GLY A 56 -9.95 14.27 20.44
C GLY A 56 -9.19 12.96 20.53
N ASP A 57 -9.45 12.04 19.59
CA ASP A 57 -8.83 10.72 19.56
C ASP A 57 -7.38 10.80 19.06
N PRO A 58 -6.40 10.32 19.81
CA PRO A 58 -4.99 10.34 19.43
C PRO A 58 -4.54 9.18 18.54
N VAL A 59 -5.46 8.28 18.13
CA VAL A 59 -5.15 7.09 17.36
C VAL A 59 -5.96 7.06 16.07
N LEU A 60 -5.32 6.65 14.98
CA LEU A 60 -5.93 6.47 13.67
C LEU A 60 -6.00 4.99 13.29
N GLY A 61 -6.71 4.68 12.23
CA GLY A 61 -6.74 3.38 11.60
C GLY A 61 -7.99 3.17 10.75
N ALA A 62 -7.79 2.68 9.53
CA ALA A 62 -8.88 2.39 8.60
C ALA A 62 -9.63 1.09 8.96
N PHE A 63 -8.92 0.09 9.52
CA PHE A 63 -9.46 -1.22 9.91
C PHE A 63 -9.14 -1.58 11.35
N ALA A 64 -7.94 -1.30 11.78
CA ALA A 64 -7.51 -1.46 13.17
C ALA A 64 -7.19 -0.06 13.73
N HIS A 65 -7.65 0.19 14.94
CA HIS A 65 -7.38 1.45 15.64
C HIS A 65 -6.04 1.31 16.38
N ASP A 66 -4.93 1.33 15.64
CA ASP A 66 -3.62 0.93 16.13
C ASP A 66 -2.46 1.86 15.74
N GLU A 67 -2.75 2.99 15.06
CA GLU A 67 -1.73 3.92 14.59
C GLU A 67 -1.82 5.27 15.31
N PRO A 68 -0.91 5.57 16.27
CA PRO A 68 -0.94 6.83 16.98
C PRO A 68 -0.60 8.00 16.03
N ILE A 69 -1.35 9.11 16.16
CA ILE A 69 -1.12 10.35 15.38
C ILE A 69 0.30 10.88 15.62
N PHE A 70 0.76 10.84 16.85
CA PHE A 70 2.14 11.12 17.26
C PHE A 70 2.62 10.04 18.20
N ALA A 71 3.89 9.65 18.12
CA ALA A 71 4.50 8.76 19.10
C ALA A 71 4.52 9.42 20.49
N THR A 72 4.12 8.66 21.53
CA THR A 72 4.02 9.15 22.91
C THR A 72 5.00 8.48 23.85
N THR A 73 4.90 7.16 24.00
CA THR A 73 5.71 6.37 24.94
C THR A 73 6.75 5.50 24.22
N THR A 74 6.45 5.11 23.00
CA THR A 74 7.30 4.21 22.21
C THR A 74 7.39 4.69 20.79
N VAL A 75 8.58 4.68 20.23
CA VAL A 75 8.80 4.80 18.80
C VAL A 75 8.96 3.41 18.20
N GLN A 76 8.35 3.18 17.04
CA GLN A 76 8.22 1.86 16.44
C GLN A 76 8.86 1.74 15.05
N HIS A 77 9.31 2.86 14.45
CA HIS A 77 10.12 2.85 13.23
C HIS A 77 10.93 4.15 13.09
N VAL A 78 11.99 4.11 12.28
CA VAL A 78 12.72 5.32 11.86
C VAL A 78 11.79 6.18 11.01
N GLY A 79 11.69 7.47 11.32
CA GLY A 79 10.78 8.37 10.63
C GLY A 79 9.39 8.46 11.27
N GLN A 80 9.09 7.73 12.34
CA GLN A 80 7.82 7.90 13.05
C GLN A 80 7.71 9.33 13.59
N VAL A 81 6.55 9.95 13.36
CA VAL A 81 6.32 11.35 13.75
C VAL A 81 6.04 11.45 15.25
N ILE A 82 6.84 12.25 15.95
CA ILE A 82 6.73 12.49 17.39
C ILE A 82 5.94 13.77 17.66
N GLY A 83 5.97 14.71 16.71
CA GLY A 83 5.30 15.99 16.79
C GLY A 83 5.64 16.86 15.59
N LEU A 84 5.26 18.12 15.65
CA LEU A 84 5.53 19.10 14.58
C LEU A 84 6.18 20.36 15.16
N VAL A 85 7.06 20.97 14.38
CA VAL A 85 7.43 22.39 14.58
C VAL A 85 6.64 23.23 13.58
N VAL A 86 6.04 24.31 14.06
CA VAL A 86 5.23 25.23 13.28
C VAL A 86 5.91 26.59 13.25
N ALA A 87 6.07 27.17 12.06
CA ALA A 87 6.82 28.41 11.84
C ALA A 87 6.22 29.27 10.72
N THR A 88 6.73 30.48 10.53
CA THR A 88 6.28 31.45 9.52
C THR A 88 6.78 31.13 8.10
N SER A 89 7.62 30.11 7.94
CA SER A 89 8.06 29.62 6.63
C SER A 89 8.44 28.13 6.69
N VAL A 90 8.35 27.43 5.55
CA VAL A 90 8.77 26.03 5.41
C VAL A 90 10.20 25.82 5.89
N MET A 91 11.12 26.71 5.49
CA MET A 91 12.54 26.60 5.85
C MET A 91 12.79 26.80 7.35
N ALA A 92 12.05 27.72 7.98
CA ALA A 92 12.15 27.93 9.43
C ALA A 92 11.62 26.70 10.19
N ALA A 93 10.46 26.16 9.79
CA ALA A 93 9.89 24.97 10.40
C ALA A 93 10.85 23.77 10.31
N ARG A 94 11.38 23.48 9.12
CA ARG A 94 12.30 22.35 8.89
C ARG A 94 13.63 22.49 9.62
N ARG A 95 14.22 23.68 9.63
CA ARG A 95 15.46 23.92 10.39
C ARG A 95 15.24 23.78 11.89
N ALA A 96 14.12 24.26 12.40
CA ALA A 96 13.78 24.16 13.80
C ALA A 96 13.40 22.71 14.20
N ALA A 97 12.72 21.95 13.37
CA ALA A 97 12.42 20.53 13.63
C ALA A 97 13.71 19.71 13.86
N ARG A 98 14.79 19.99 13.10
CA ARG A 98 16.11 19.38 13.29
C ARG A 98 16.84 19.81 14.57
N LYS A 99 16.36 20.83 15.30
CA LYS A 99 16.90 21.26 16.60
C LYS A 99 16.17 20.67 17.80
N VAL A 100 15.04 19.98 17.55
CA VAL A 100 14.39 19.20 18.59
C VAL A 100 15.22 17.95 18.84
N SER A 101 15.52 17.67 20.10
CA SER A 101 16.15 16.40 20.50
C SER A 101 15.16 15.55 21.28
N CYS A 102 15.17 14.26 20.99
CA CYS A 102 14.34 13.26 21.67
C CYS A 102 15.26 12.34 22.48
N ASP A 103 14.93 12.16 23.75
CA ASP A 103 15.58 11.15 24.59
C ASP A 103 14.85 9.82 24.37
N ILE A 104 15.52 8.89 23.67
CA ILE A 104 14.97 7.60 23.31
C ILE A 104 15.90 6.50 23.79
N THR A 105 15.42 5.62 24.66
CA THR A 105 16.13 4.40 25.05
C THR A 105 15.88 3.32 24.00
N PRO A 106 16.89 2.88 23.21
CA PRO A 106 16.69 1.89 22.17
C PRO A 106 16.24 0.54 22.72
N LEU A 107 15.36 -0.13 21.98
CA LEU A 107 14.86 -1.47 22.22
C LEU A 107 15.21 -2.37 21.01
N PRO A 108 15.20 -3.71 21.19
CA PRO A 108 15.40 -4.63 20.06
C PRO A 108 14.35 -4.37 18.96
N ALA A 109 14.82 -4.24 17.72
CA ALA A 109 13.96 -3.96 16.56
C ALA A 109 13.86 -5.16 15.63
N LEU A 110 12.65 -5.44 15.15
CA LEU A 110 12.36 -6.46 14.14
C LEU A 110 12.27 -5.77 12.77
N LEU A 111 13.35 -5.80 11.99
CA LEU A 111 13.44 -5.07 10.73
C LEU A 111 13.18 -5.92 9.48
N THR A 112 13.12 -7.24 9.63
CA THR A 112 12.99 -8.18 8.51
C THR A 112 11.83 -9.15 8.74
N VAL A 113 11.30 -9.70 7.64
CA VAL A 113 10.31 -10.79 7.69
C VAL A 113 10.83 -11.95 8.54
N ALA A 114 12.10 -12.34 8.34
CA ALA A 114 12.71 -13.46 9.07
C ALA A 114 12.74 -13.21 10.59
N SER A 115 13.14 -12.00 11.03
CA SER A 115 13.16 -11.67 12.46
C SER A 115 11.75 -11.63 13.07
N ALA A 116 10.76 -11.11 12.34
CA ALA A 116 9.38 -11.06 12.79
C ALA A 116 8.74 -12.45 12.86
N LEU A 117 9.05 -13.35 11.90
CA LEU A 117 8.64 -14.76 11.94
C LEU A 117 9.21 -15.49 13.15
N ALA A 118 10.51 -15.35 13.40
CA ALA A 118 11.19 -15.96 14.55
C ALA A 118 10.60 -15.48 15.88
N ALA A 119 10.21 -14.20 15.95
CA ALA A 119 9.59 -13.61 17.13
C ALA A 119 8.06 -13.85 17.22
N GLN A 120 7.44 -14.49 16.22
CA GLN A 120 6.00 -14.64 16.10
C GLN A 120 5.24 -13.31 16.26
N SER A 121 5.79 -12.24 15.68
CA SER A 121 5.27 -10.89 15.80
C SER A 121 4.24 -10.64 14.70
N TYR A 122 2.98 -10.53 15.05
CA TYR A 122 1.86 -10.33 14.12
C TYR A 122 1.16 -9.00 14.39
N VAL A 123 0.76 -8.30 13.32
CA VAL A 123 -0.11 -7.11 13.40
C VAL A 123 -1.58 -7.49 13.28
N LEU A 124 -1.87 -8.56 12.55
CA LEU A 124 -3.19 -9.17 12.37
C LEU A 124 -3.08 -10.70 12.46
N PRO A 125 -4.16 -11.39 12.82
CA PRO A 125 -4.16 -12.85 12.88
C PRO A 125 -3.77 -13.48 11.53
N PRO A 126 -3.09 -14.64 11.53
CA PRO A 126 -2.90 -15.46 10.35
C PRO A 126 -4.21 -15.86 9.70
N VAL A 127 -4.20 -16.00 8.37
CA VAL A 127 -5.34 -16.51 7.60
C VAL A 127 -4.92 -17.74 6.82
N VAL A 128 -5.77 -18.77 6.84
CA VAL A 128 -5.57 -20.01 6.08
C VAL A 128 -6.71 -20.17 5.09
N VAL A 129 -6.37 -20.45 3.84
CA VAL A 129 -7.33 -20.85 2.79
C VAL A 129 -6.93 -22.22 2.26
N GLN A 130 -7.89 -23.13 2.24
CA GLN A 130 -7.67 -24.50 1.82
C GLN A 130 -8.78 -24.95 0.86
N ARG A 131 -8.36 -25.69 -0.17
CA ARG A 131 -9.23 -26.45 -1.07
C ARG A 131 -8.64 -27.83 -1.27
N GLY A 132 -9.45 -28.88 -1.21
CA GLY A 132 -8.99 -30.25 -1.32
C GLY A 132 -7.99 -30.65 -0.23
N ASP A 133 -7.07 -31.56 -0.57
CA ASP A 133 -6.02 -32.06 0.33
C ASP A 133 -4.64 -31.89 -0.34
N ALA A 134 -4.04 -30.74 -0.17
CA ALA A 134 -2.74 -30.41 -0.71
C ALA A 134 -1.63 -31.37 -0.25
N GLN A 135 -1.68 -31.85 1.00
CA GLN A 135 -0.66 -32.77 1.52
C GLN A 135 -0.75 -34.15 0.84
N ALA A 136 -1.96 -34.70 0.70
CA ALA A 136 -2.17 -35.95 -0.01
C ALA A 136 -1.83 -35.83 -1.52
N ALA A 137 -2.15 -34.68 -2.14
CA ALA A 137 -1.81 -34.41 -3.54
C ALA A 137 -0.28 -34.33 -3.76
N LEU A 138 0.44 -33.66 -2.87
CA LEU A 138 1.92 -33.59 -2.90
C LEU A 138 2.55 -34.97 -2.76
N THR A 139 2.01 -35.82 -1.88
CA THR A 139 2.52 -37.20 -1.67
C THR A 139 2.33 -38.08 -2.90
N ARG A 140 1.27 -37.86 -3.71
CA ARG A 140 0.95 -38.64 -4.92
C ARG A 140 1.56 -38.03 -6.20
N ALA A 141 2.11 -36.82 -6.13
CA ALA A 141 2.64 -36.13 -7.30
C ALA A 141 3.82 -36.92 -7.94
N ALA A 142 3.89 -36.90 -9.26
CA ALA A 142 5.02 -37.51 -9.99
C ALA A 142 6.33 -36.74 -9.71
N HIS A 143 6.23 -35.41 -9.55
CA HIS A 143 7.32 -34.53 -9.23
C HIS A 143 6.91 -33.56 -8.11
N THR A 144 7.88 -33.18 -7.27
CA THR A 144 7.71 -32.13 -6.26
C THR A 144 8.87 -31.14 -6.32
N LEU A 145 8.56 -29.85 -6.14
CA LEU A 145 9.55 -28.81 -5.98
C LEU A 145 9.27 -28.05 -4.68
N HIS A 146 10.34 -27.70 -3.99
CA HIS A 146 10.31 -26.74 -2.89
C HIS A 146 11.11 -25.50 -3.29
N GLY A 147 10.59 -24.32 -2.95
CA GLY A 147 11.28 -23.08 -3.24
C GLY A 147 10.87 -21.94 -2.29
N THR A 148 11.71 -20.93 -2.29
CA THR A 148 11.46 -19.68 -1.56
C THR A 148 11.59 -18.51 -2.52
N LEU A 149 10.87 -17.41 -2.22
CA LEU A 149 10.93 -16.18 -3.00
C LEU A 149 10.81 -15.00 -2.05
N ASP A 150 11.71 -14.02 -2.16
CA ASP A 150 11.61 -12.73 -1.50
C ASP A 150 11.28 -11.64 -2.52
N VAL A 151 10.25 -10.86 -2.21
CA VAL A 151 9.81 -9.73 -3.04
C VAL A 151 9.86 -8.46 -2.20
N GLY A 152 10.71 -7.51 -2.60
CA GLY A 152 10.86 -6.22 -1.95
C GLY A 152 9.63 -5.32 -2.11
N GLY A 153 9.54 -4.33 -1.25
CA GLY A 153 8.56 -3.25 -1.37
C GLY A 153 8.86 -2.34 -2.57
N GLN A 154 7.87 -1.53 -2.93
CA GLN A 154 8.01 -0.51 -3.98
C GLN A 154 7.53 0.84 -3.46
N GLU A 155 8.29 1.89 -3.78
CA GLU A 155 7.90 3.28 -3.55
C GLU A 155 6.90 3.74 -4.60
N HIS A 156 5.85 4.49 -4.19
CA HIS A 156 4.85 5.05 -5.10
C HIS A 156 5.45 6.07 -6.06
N PHE A 157 6.33 6.90 -5.55
CA PHE A 157 7.05 7.93 -6.29
C PHE A 157 6.11 8.84 -7.12
N TYR A 158 4.95 9.19 -6.53
CA TYR A 158 4.03 10.14 -7.14
C TYR A 158 4.71 11.50 -7.35
N LEU A 159 4.37 12.18 -8.43
CA LEU A 159 5.01 13.45 -8.79
C LEU A 159 4.68 14.56 -7.79
N GLU A 160 3.40 14.74 -7.46
CA GLU A 160 2.95 15.59 -6.36
C GLU A 160 3.17 14.87 -5.03
N GLY A 161 4.02 15.40 -4.14
CA GLY A 161 4.26 14.84 -2.81
C GLY A 161 3.03 14.87 -1.90
N GLN A 162 3.18 14.34 -0.70
CA GLN A 162 2.15 14.40 0.35
C GLN A 162 2.01 15.84 0.85
N ILE A 163 0.79 16.37 0.86
CA ILE A 163 0.51 17.76 1.24
C ILE A 163 -0.91 17.91 1.80
N ALA A 164 -1.04 18.74 2.83
CA ALA A 164 -2.30 19.23 3.35
C ALA A 164 -2.21 20.72 3.71
N TYR A 165 -3.28 21.45 3.46
CA TYR A 165 -3.42 22.86 3.83
C TYR A 165 -4.77 23.05 4.53
N VAL A 166 -4.74 23.44 5.80
CA VAL A 166 -5.92 23.55 6.67
C VAL A 166 -6.18 24.99 7.04
N LEU A 167 -7.43 25.44 6.83
CA LEU A 167 -7.91 26.77 7.16
C LEU A 167 -9.01 26.65 8.22
N PRO A 168 -8.79 27.15 9.45
CA PRO A 168 -9.86 27.34 10.42
C PRO A 168 -10.94 28.28 9.86
N GLN A 169 -12.19 27.93 10.11
CA GLN A 169 -13.37 28.71 9.71
C GLN A 169 -14.14 29.17 10.96
N GLU A 170 -15.22 29.89 10.76
CA GLU A 170 -16.15 30.27 11.83
C GLU A 170 -16.74 29.00 12.50
N GLN A 171 -17.23 29.16 13.72
CA GLN A 171 -17.93 28.11 14.48
C GLN A 171 -17.16 26.79 14.63
N ASN A 172 -15.82 26.87 14.77
CA ASN A 172 -14.94 25.72 14.92
C ASN A 172 -14.98 24.73 13.74
N GLN A 173 -15.25 25.24 12.54
CA GLN A 173 -15.21 24.48 11.29
C GLN A 173 -13.83 24.56 10.64
N TYR A 174 -13.52 23.61 9.76
CA TYR A 174 -12.24 23.52 9.07
C TYR A 174 -12.40 23.19 7.60
N LEU A 175 -11.74 23.99 6.74
CA LEU A 175 -11.54 23.65 5.34
C LEU A 175 -10.15 23.02 5.19
N VAL A 176 -10.12 21.81 4.65
CA VAL A 176 -8.91 21.01 4.45
C VAL A 176 -8.69 20.78 2.98
N TYR A 177 -7.65 21.33 2.41
CA TYR A 177 -7.14 20.94 1.11
C TYR A 177 -6.12 19.83 1.30
N SER A 178 -6.35 18.67 0.69
CA SER A 178 -5.45 17.52 0.80
C SER A 178 -5.29 16.82 -0.55
N SER A 179 -4.07 16.48 -0.92
CA SER A 179 -3.80 15.59 -2.03
C SER A 179 -4.08 14.17 -1.56
N THR A 180 -5.32 13.72 -1.75
CA THR A 180 -5.85 12.45 -1.20
C THR A 180 -6.71 11.70 -2.21
N GLN A 181 -6.60 10.37 -2.17
CA GLN A 181 -7.50 9.45 -2.89
C GLN A 181 -8.81 9.20 -2.13
N HIS A 182 -8.86 9.58 -0.83
CA HIS A 182 -10.00 9.29 0.04
C HIS A 182 -10.40 10.53 0.89
N PRO A 183 -11.06 11.54 0.28
CA PRO A 183 -11.47 12.75 1.02
C PRO A 183 -12.38 12.45 2.22
N GLY A 184 -13.26 11.44 2.11
CA GLY A 184 -14.16 11.04 3.20
C GLY A 184 -13.43 10.51 4.43
N GLU A 185 -12.39 9.69 4.25
CA GLU A 185 -11.56 9.19 5.35
C GLU A 185 -10.77 10.33 6.01
N ALA A 186 -10.17 11.20 5.20
CA ALA A 186 -9.45 12.38 5.71
C ALA A 186 -10.39 13.28 6.53
N GLN A 187 -11.65 13.47 6.11
CA GLN A 187 -12.68 14.19 6.86
C GLN A 187 -12.93 13.55 8.22
N HIS A 188 -13.17 12.24 8.22
CA HIS A 188 -13.47 11.47 9.41
C HIS A 188 -12.31 11.53 10.42
N TRP A 189 -11.08 11.30 9.99
CA TRP A 189 -9.91 11.32 10.86
C TRP A 189 -9.61 12.70 11.42
N VAL A 190 -9.76 13.76 10.62
CA VAL A 190 -9.60 15.14 11.11
C VAL A 190 -10.66 15.47 12.16
N ALA A 191 -11.93 15.10 11.93
CA ALA A 191 -13.01 15.34 12.88
C ALA A 191 -12.76 14.62 14.21
N HIS A 192 -12.37 13.33 14.17
CA HIS A 192 -12.06 12.53 15.35
C HIS A 192 -10.86 13.09 16.13
N ALA A 193 -9.78 13.44 15.45
CA ALA A 193 -8.59 14.01 16.09
C ALA A 193 -8.87 15.38 16.75
N LEU A 194 -9.80 16.15 16.18
CA LEU A 194 -10.20 17.43 16.75
C LEU A 194 -11.34 17.33 17.78
N GLY A 195 -11.98 16.15 17.92
CA GLY A 195 -13.12 15.96 18.82
C GLY A 195 -14.36 16.76 18.39
N ILE A 196 -14.61 16.87 17.07
CA ILE A 196 -15.73 17.61 16.47
C ILE A 196 -16.51 16.72 15.52
N ASP A 197 -17.71 17.16 15.13
CA ASP A 197 -18.55 16.42 14.20
C ASP A 197 -18.00 16.44 12.76
N ASN A 198 -18.24 15.37 11.99
CA ASN A 198 -17.78 15.26 10.60
C ASN A 198 -18.24 16.42 9.71
N HIS A 199 -19.45 16.94 9.91
CA HIS A 199 -19.97 18.07 9.11
C HIS A 199 -19.21 19.38 9.34
N ALA A 200 -18.45 19.49 10.43
CA ALA A 200 -17.61 20.67 10.72
C ALA A 200 -16.28 20.64 9.92
N VAL A 201 -15.98 19.55 9.24
CA VAL A 201 -14.78 19.40 8.40
C VAL A 201 -15.18 19.25 6.94
N ARG A 202 -14.65 20.11 6.07
CA ARG A 202 -14.79 19.99 4.62
C ARG A 202 -13.45 19.69 3.99
N VAL A 203 -13.32 18.55 3.31
CA VAL A 203 -12.10 18.16 2.60
C VAL A 203 -12.28 18.37 1.10
N GLU A 204 -11.32 19.05 0.47
CA GLU A 204 -11.29 19.29 -0.97
C GLU A 204 -10.04 18.73 -1.61
N CYS A 205 -10.23 17.90 -2.65
CA CYS A 205 -9.21 17.42 -3.58
C CYS A 205 -9.77 17.45 -5.00
N ARG A 206 -9.53 18.53 -5.74
CA ARG A 206 -10.05 18.66 -7.12
C ARG A 206 -9.28 17.85 -8.13
N ARG A 207 -8.00 17.67 -7.90
CA ARG A 207 -7.08 16.86 -8.72
C ARG A 207 -5.86 16.49 -7.91
N MET A 208 -5.24 15.41 -8.30
CA MET A 208 -4.11 14.83 -7.60
C MET A 208 -3.00 14.49 -8.60
N GLY A 209 -1.77 14.82 -8.27
CA GLY A 209 -0.59 14.58 -9.10
C GLY A 209 0.00 13.18 -8.92
N GLY A 210 -0.86 12.15 -8.98
CA GLY A 210 -0.54 10.76 -8.73
C GLY A 210 -0.79 10.36 -7.27
N GLY A 211 -1.26 9.13 -7.08
CA GLY A 211 -1.50 8.53 -5.77
C GLY A 211 -1.07 7.07 -5.75
N PHE A 212 -1.52 6.28 -6.73
CA PHE A 212 -1.18 4.87 -6.93
C PHE A 212 -1.43 3.98 -5.70
N GLY A 213 -2.32 4.40 -4.80
CA GLY A 213 -2.59 3.80 -3.50
C GLY A 213 -1.87 4.47 -2.32
N GLY A 214 -0.81 5.23 -2.57
CA GLY A 214 -0.01 5.89 -1.52
C GLY A 214 -0.68 7.12 -0.88
N LYS A 215 -1.84 7.55 -1.39
CA LYS A 215 -2.63 8.65 -0.83
C LYS A 215 -4.05 8.20 -0.45
N GLU A 216 -4.24 6.91 -0.23
CA GLU A 216 -5.52 6.34 0.20
C GLU A 216 -5.74 6.59 1.70
N THR A 217 -4.84 6.13 2.55
CA THR A 217 -4.82 6.37 4.00
C THR A 217 -3.73 7.34 4.42
N GLN A 218 -2.53 7.23 3.87
CA GLN A 218 -1.33 7.95 4.29
C GLN A 218 -1.46 9.48 4.21
N SER A 219 -2.24 10.01 3.27
CA SER A 219 -2.55 11.44 3.17
C SER A 219 -3.42 11.96 4.34
N GLY A 220 -4.19 11.07 4.98
CA GLY A 220 -5.01 11.40 6.14
C GLY A 220 -4.17 11.84 7.34
N HIS A 221 -3.00 11.24 7.54
CA HIS A 221 -2.06 11.67 8.59
C HIS A 221 -1.67 13.13 8.44
N LEU A 222 -1.31 13.56 7.22
CA LEU A 222 -0.94 14.95 6.97
C LEU A 222 -2.10 15.91 7.21
N ALA A 223 -3.31 15.53 6.79
CA ALA A 223 -4.51 16.30 7.04
C ALA A 223 -4.76 16.48 8.54
N VAL A 224 -4.60 15.42 9.32
CA VAL A 224 -4.74 15.44 10.79
C VAL A 224 -3.65 16.27 11.43
N TRP A 225 -2.39 16.07 11.08
CA TRP A 225 -1.28 16.86 11.63
C TRP A 225 -1.44 18.34 11.39
N ALA A 226 -1.78 18.73 10.16
CA ALA A 226 -2.03 20.13 9.82
C ALA A 226 -3.26 20.69 10.55
N ALA A 227 -4.33 19.89 10.73
CA ALA A 227 -5.54 20.31 11.43
C ALA A 227 -5.33 20.50 12.93
N VAL A 228 -4.60 19.61 13.60
CA VAL A 228 -4.23 19.76 15.02
C VAL A 228 -3.37 21.04 15.22
N ALA A 229 -2.42 21.28 14.31
CA ALA A 229 -1.63 22.52 14.34
C ALA A 229 -2.51 23.75 14.10
N ALA A 230 -3.39 23.73 13.10
CA ALA A 230 -4.30 24.84 12.81
C ALA A 230 -5.25 25.13 13.99
N ASN A 231 -5.73 24.08 14.66
CA ASN A 231 -6.54 24.22 15.87
C ASN A 231 -5.76 24.85 17.03
N LYS A 232 -4.52 24.41 17.27
CA LYS A 232 -3.68 24.96 18.35
C LYS A 232 -3.37 26.44 18.16
N PHE A 233 -2.96 26.83 16.96
CA PHE A 233 -2.53 28.21 16.67
C PHE A 233 -3.67 29.13 16.23
N LYS A 234 -4.86 28.61 15.95
CA LYS A 234 -6.02 29.33 15.39
C LYS A 234 -5.65 30.11 14.11
N GLN A 235 -4.76 29.54 13.32
CA GLN A 235 -4.27 30.10 12.07
C GLN A 235 -4.24 29.02 10.99
N PRO A 236 -4.28 29.39 9.70
CA PRO A 236 -4.08 28.43 8.61
C PRO A 236 -2.71 27.77 8.71
N VAL A 237 -2.66 26.45 8.48
CA VAL A 237 -1.40 25.69 8.50
C VAL A 237 -1.27 24.87 7.22
N LYS A 238 -0.12 25.02 6.55
CA LYS A 238 0.27 24.20 5.40
C LYS A 238 1.39 23.24 5.81
N LEU A 239 1.21 21.95 5.53
CA LEU A 239 2.21 20.92 5.77
C LEU A 239 2.47 20.18 4.47
N ARG A 240 3.70 20.21 4.01
CA ARG A 240 4.19 19.49 2.87
C ARG A 240 5.44 18.73 3.24
N LEU A 241 5.44 17.41 3.02
CA LEU A 241 6.65 16.61 3.13
C LEU A 241 7.58 16.92 1.95
N ASP A 242 8.89 16.96 2.18
CA ASP A 242 9.82 16.79 1.07
C ASP A 242 9.96 15.29 0.72
N ARG A 243 10.69 15.00 -0.33
CA ARG A 243 10.79 13.63 -0.81
C ARG A 243 11.52 12.71 0.17
N ASP A 244 12.51 13.21 0.89
CA ASP A 244 13.28 12.44 1.85
C ASP A 244 12.42 12.08 3.07
N ASP A 245 11.65 13.05 3.59
CA ASP A 245 10.70 12.81 4.68
C ASP A 245 9.57 11.86 4.25
N ASP A 246 9.04 12.02 3.03
CA ASP A 246 8.00 11.15 2.46
C ASP A 246 8.50 9.70 2.38
N PHE A 247 9.74 9.49 1.92
CA PHE A 247 10.35 8.14 1.86
C PHE A 247 10.51 7.48 3.23
N LEU A 248 10.72 8.25 4.29
CA LEU A 248 10.87 7.73 5.64
C LEU A 248 9.56 7.48 6.37
N ILE A 249 8.57 8.36 6.15
CA ILE A 249 7.32 8.39 6.91
C ILE A 249 6.28 7.46 6.31
N THR A 250 6.05 7.57 4.99
CA THR A 250 4.90 6.93 4.35
C THR A 250 5.11 5.47 4.00
N GLY A 251 4.02 4.71 4.00
CA GLY A 251 4.01 3.30 3.67
C GLY A 251 4.35 3.01 2.20
N LYS A 252 4.79 1.78 1.94
CA LYS A 252 5.20 1.28 0.62
C LYS A 252 4.34 0.09 0.23
N ARG A 253 4.49 -0.42 -1.00
CA ARG A 253 4.00 -1.76 -1.33
C ARG A 253 4.58 -2.76 -0.34
N HIS A 254 3.74 -3.61 0.24
CA HIS A 254 4.15 -4.64 1.19
C HIS A 254 5.23 -5.55 0.59
N PRO A 255 6.39 -5.69 1.24
CA PRO A 255 7.33 -6.78 0.96
C PRO A 255 6.71 -8.12 1.35
N PHE A 256 6.99 -9.17 0.58
CA PHE A 256 6.53 -10.53 0.84
C PHE A 256 7.70 -11.50 0.81
N ALA A 257 7.68 -12.48 1.71
CA ALA A 257 8.50 -13.68 1.61
C ALA A 257 7.59 -14.90 1.48
N TYR A 258 7.98 -15.81 0.59
CA TYR A 258 7.20 -17.02 0.28
C TYR A 258 8.05 -18.25 0.55
N ASP A 259 7.37 -19.28 1.03
CA ASP A 259 7.86 -20.66 1.10
C ASP A 259 6.79 -21.54 0.46
N TYR A 260 7.16 -22.34 -0.56
CA TYR A 260 6.22 -23.15 -1.27
C TYR A 260 6.72 -24.56 -1.54
N THR A 261 5.79 -25.49 -1.54
CA THR A 261 5.98 -26.85 -2.08
C THR A 261 4.89 -27.10 -3.11
N VAL A 262 5.28 -27.45 -4.34
CA VAL A 262 4.36 -27.73 -5.44
C VAL A 262 4.57 -29.13 -5.98
N GLY A 263 3.46 -29.85 -6.17
CA GLY A 263 3.40 -31.14 -6.87
C GLY A 263 2.87 -30.99 -8.29
N PHE A 264 3.43 -31.71 -9.25
CA PHE A 264 3.03 -31.66 -10.65
C PHE A 264 3.29 -32.99 -11.37
N ASP A 265 2.65 -33.17 -12.51
CA ASP A 265 2.85 -34.33 -13.36
C ASP A 265 3.93 -34.12 -14.44
N ASP A 266 4.24 -35.20 -15.24
CA ASP A 266 5.23 -35.16 -16.33
C ASP A 266 4.92 -34.10 -17.40
N THR A 267 3.70 -33.60 -17.45
CA THR A 267 3.28 -32.58 -18.42
C THR A 267 3.40 -31.15 -17.87
N GLY A 268 3.79 -31.00 -16.59
CA GLY A 268 3.87 -29.73 -15.89
C GLY A 268 2.52 -29.21 -15.34
N ARG A 269 1.50 -30.08 -15.27
CA ARG A 269 0.22 -29.74 -14.64
C ARG A 269 0.36 -29.81 -13.12
N ILE A 270 0.00 -28.73 -12.42
CA ILE A 270 0.00 -28.69 -10.96
C ILE A 270 -1.10 -29.60 -10.41
N THR A 271 -0.74 -30.45 -9.47
CA THR A 271 -1.62 -31.38 -8.77
C THR A 271 -1.85 -30.97 -7.31
N GLY A 272 -0.91 -30.25 -6.68
CA GLY A 272 -1.05 -29.76 -5.32
C GLY A 272 -0.09 -28.62 -5.03
N LEU A 273 -0.51 -27.67 -4.17
CA LEU A 273 0.29 -26.52 -3.76
C LEU A 273 0.12 -26.26 -2.26
N LYS A 274 1.24 -26.21 -1.55
CA LYS A 274 1.33 -25.68 -0.19
C LYS A 274 2.16 -24.41 -0.23
N LEU A 275 1.59 -23.30 0.26
CA LEU A 275 2.19 -21.97 0.17
C LEU A 275 2.07 -21.24 1.50
N GLN A 276 3.18 -20.73 2.03
CA GLN A 276 3.21 -19.74 3.07
C GLN A 276 3.58 -18.39 2.49
N MET A 277 2.81 -17.37 2.83
CA MET A 277 3.00 -15.98 2.44
C MET A 277 3.24 -15.16 3.70
N ALA A 278 4.46 -14.72 3.93
CA ALA A 278 4.84 -13.88 5.06
C ALA A 278 4.87 -12.42 4.61
N VAL A 279 3.93 -11.63 5.10
CA VAL A 279 3.69 -10.23 4.70
C VAL A 279 4.34 -9.31 5.70
N ASN A 280 5.25 -8.45 5.25
CA ASN A 280 5.73 -7.35 6.08
C ASN A 280 4.68 -6.23 6.10
N CYS A 281 4.02 -6.01 7.23
CA CYS A 281 2.96 -5.01 7.37
C CYS A 281 3.47 -3.68 7.94
N GLY A 282 4.64 -3.66 8.55
CA GLY A 282 5.11 -2.50 9.29
C GLY A 282 4.63 -2.51 10.74
N PHE A 283 4.59 -1.35 11.38
CA PHE A 283 4.31 -1.25 12.82
C PHE A 283 2.81 -1.22 13.15
N SER A 284 1.95 -0.86 12.21
CA SER A 284 0.48 -0.85 12.33
C SER A 284 -0.18 -1.59 11.17
N ALA A 285 -1.47 -1.85 11.29
CA ALA A 285 -2.20 -2.64 10.30
C ALA A 285 -2.46 -1.90 8.98
N ASP A 286 -2.79 -0.62 9.04
CA ASP A 286 -3.24 0.19 7.89
C ASP A 286 -4.14 -0.62 6.93
N LEU A 287 -3.74 -0.80 5.66
CA LEU A 287 -4.45 -1.60 4.66
C LEU A 287 -3.88 -3.02 4.48
N SER A 288 -3.03 -3.49 5.40
CA SER A 288 -2.34 -4.78 5.28
C SER A 288 -3.29 -5.98 5.23
N GLY A 289 -4.40 -5.94 5.97
CA GLY A 289 -5.42 -7.00 5.92
C GLY A 289 -5.97 -7.19 4.52
N PRO A 290 -6.66 -6.20 3.94
CA PRO A 290 -7.22 -6.29 2.60
C PRO A 290 -6.19 -6.56 1.49
N VAL A 291 -4.96 -6.04 1.61
CA VAL A 291 -3.87 -6.30 0.66
C VAL A 291 -3.43 -7.76 0.73
N ALA A 292 -3.24 -8.31 1.93
CA ALA A 292 -2.86 -9.71 2.13
C ALA A 292 -3.98 -10.67 1.66
N ASP A 293 -5.25 -10.32 1.90
CA ASP A 293 -6.41 -11.09 1.43
C ASP A 293 -6.49 -11.10 -0.10
N ARG A 294 -6.29 -9.95 -0.75
CA ARG A 294 -6.23 -9.91 -2.21
C ARG A 294 -5.06 -10.71 -2.76
N ALA A 295 -3.91 -10.73 -2.09
CA ALA A 295 -2.80 -11.57 -2.49
C ALA A 295 -3.18 -13.06 -2.45
N ILE A 296 -3.88 -13.52 -1.40
CA ILE A 296 -4.41 -14.89 -1.33
C ILE A 296 -5.34 -15.19 -2.51
N PHE A 297 -6.28 -14.30 -2.82
CA PHE A 297 -7.24 -14.47 -3.92
C PHE A 297 -6.59 -14.43 -5.32
N HIS A 298 -5.35 -13.94 -5.42
CA HIS A 298 -4.62 -13.85 -6.69
C HIS A 298 -3.43 -14.81 -6.79
N VAL A 299 -3.28 -15.73 -5.82
CA VAL A 299 -2.29 -16.82 -5.92
C VAL A 299 -2.54 -17.68 -7.14
N ASP A 300 -3.80 -17.90 -7.53
CA ASP A 300 -4.15 -18.64 -8.72
C ASP A 300 -3.78 -17.94 -10.04
N ASN A 301 -3.64 -16.61 -10.04
CA ASN A 301 -3.53 -15.81 -11.25
C ASN A 301 -4.57 -16.28 -12.30
N ALA A 302 -4.12 -16.87 -13.39
CA ALA A 302 -4.95 -17.39 -14.48
C ALA A 302 -5.10 -18.94 -14.44
N TYR A 303 -4.67 -19.61 -13.38
CA TYR A 303 -4.47 -21.06 -13.33
C TYR A 303 -5.42 -21.74 -12.35
N PHE A 304 -5.89 -22.90 -12.73
CA PHE A 304 -6.70 -23.74 -11.87
C PHE A 304 -5.82 -24.52 -10.89
N LEU A 305 -6.05 -24.30 -9.60
CA LEU A 305 -5.42 -25.00 -8.49
C LEU A 305 -6.43 -25.97 -7.87
N GLU A 306 -6.17 -27.27 -7.97
CA GLU A 306 -7.09 -28.30 -7.50
C GLU A 306 -7.00 -28.51 -5.99
N ASP A 307 -5.82 -28.88 -5.51
CA ASP A 307 -5.53 -29.09 -4.10
C ASP A 307 -4.54 -28.00 -3.61
N VAL A 308 -4.99 -27.13 -2.72
CA VAL A 308 -4.17 -26.00 -2.28
C VAL A 308 -4.34 -25.71 -0.78
N HIS A 309 -3.22 -25.39 -0.14
CA HIS A 309 -3.19 -24.89 1.23
C HIS A 309 -2.31 -23.63 1.28
N ILE A 310 -2.94 -22.49 1.55
CA ILE A 310 -2.28 -21.18 1.63
C ILE A 310 -2.36 -20.69 3.06
N THR A 311 -1.22 -20.34 3.65
CA THR A 311 -1.12 -19.66 4.95
C THR A 311 -0.57 -18.25 4.73
N SER A 312 -1.31 -17.23 5.13
CA SER A 312 -0.89 -15.83 5.09
C SER A 312 -0.61 -15.32 6.49
N LEU A 313 0.63 -14.91 6.74
CA LEU A 313 1.14 -14.40 8.01
C LEU A 313 1.34 -12.88 7.91
N ARG A 314 0.56 -12.09 8.67
CA ARG A 314 0.60 -10.63 8.68
C ARG A 314 1.52 -10.16 9.79
N LEU A 315 2.78 -9.92 9.46
CA LEU A 315 3.85 -9.70 10.42
C LEU A 315 3.97 -8.23 10.81
N LYS A 316 4.11 -8.01 12.12
CA LYS A 316 4.47 -6.70 12.67
C LYS A 316 5.99 -6.54 12.68
N THR A 317 6.47 -5.44 12.11
CA THR A 317 7.89 -5.08 12.08
C THR A 317 8.10 -3.65 12.57
N ASN A 318 9.33 -3.28 12.84
CA ASN A 318 9.72 -1.92 13.20
C ASN A 318 10.09 -1.10 11.95
N THR A 319 9.21 -1.12 10.96
CA THR A 319 9.23 -0.28 9.77
C THR A 319 7.94 0.54 9.69
N GLN A 320 7.90 1.53 8.78
CA GLN A 320 6.65 2.27 8.53
C GLN A 320 5.52 1.30 8.14
N SER A 321 4.27 1.67 8.42
CA SER A 321 3.11 0.88 8.01
C SER A 321 3.02 0.80 6.51
N HIS A 322 3.11 -0.42 5.96
CA HIS A 322 2.94 -0.60 4.53
C HIS A 322 1.47 -0.44 4.15
N THR A 323 1.23 0.06 2.94
CA THR A 323 -0.11 0.50 2.52
C THR A 323 -0.48 0.00 1.12
N ALA A 324 -1.63 0.44 0.63
CA ALA A 324 -2.07 0.20 -0.73
C ALA A 324 -1.01 0.63 -1.75
N PHE A 325 -0.80 -0.20 -2.75
CA PHE A 325 -0.01 0.14 -3.94
C PHE A 325 -0.65 -0.54 -5.15
N ARG A 326 -0.65 0.11 -6.29
CA ARG A 326 -1.25 -0.30 -7.56
C ARG A 326 -1.31 -1.81 -7.75
N GLY A 327 -2.54 -2.36 -7.86
CA GLY A 327 -2.79 -3.80 -7.85
C GLY A 327 -3.15 -4.38 -6.48
N PHE A 328 -2.89 -3.66 -5.37
CA PHE A 328 -3.43 -3.90 -4.02
C PHE A 328 -3.32 -5.37 -3.56
N GLY A 329 -2.13 -5.97 -3.62
CA GLY A 329 -1.90 -7.38 -3.27
C GLY A 329 -1.96 -8.36 -4.45
N GLY A 330 -2.68 -8.02 -5.54
CA GLY A 330 -2.74 -8.86 -6.73
C GLY A 330 -1.36 -9.23 -7.30
N PRO A 331 -0.47 -8.26 -7.55
CA PRO A 331 0.88 -8.56 -8.04
C PRO A 331 1.67 -9.48 -7.12
N GLN A 332 1.52 -9.33 -5.80
CA GLN A 332 2.21 -10.19 -4.82
C GLN A 332 1.66 -11.63 -4.84
N GLY A 333 0.35 -11.81 -5.03
CA GLY A 333 -0.23 -13.14 -5.20
C GLY A 333 0.22 -13.82 -6.49
N MET A 334 0.24 -13.08 -7.59
CA MET A 334 0.57 -13.60 -8.92
C MET A 334 2.03 -13.98 -9.08
N ILE A 335 2.96 -13.21 -8.52
CA ILE A 335 4.39 -13.38 -8.77
C ILE A 335 4.92 -14.73 -8.30
N VAL A 336 4.45 -15.25 -7.18
CA VAL A 336 4.89 -16.54 -6.66
C VAL A 336 4.43 -17.69 -7.59
N THR A 337 3.22 -17.63 -8.10
CA THR A 337 2.71 -18.65 -9.02
C THR A 337 3.39 -18.58 -10.38
N GLU A 338 3.67 -17.39 -10.89
CA GLU A 338 4.46 -17.22 -12.12
C GLU A 338 5.90 -17.73 -11.95
N THR A 339 6.49 -17.59 -10.77
CA THR A 339 7.78 -18.18 -10.41
C THR A 339 7.67 -19.71 -10.43
N ILE A 340 6.66 -20.28 -9.79
CA ILE A 340 6.38 -21.73 -9.78
C ILE A 340 6.24 -22.27 -11.20
N MET A 341 5.49 -21.61 -12.09
CA MET A 341 5.35 -22.00 -13.50
C MET A 341 6.70 -22.04 -14.22
N GLY A 342 7.56 -21.06 -13.95
CA GLY A 342 8.92 -21.01 -14.48
C GLY A 342 9.80 -22.14 -13.94
N ASP A 343 9.70 -22.47 -12.66
CA ASP A 343 10.46 -23.54 -12.02
C ASP A 343 10.07 -24.91 -12.53
N ILE A 344 8.78 -25.18 -12.68
CA ILE A 344 8.26 -26.41 -13.30
C ILE A 344 8.79 -26.55 -14.73
N ALA A 345 8.71 -25.48 -15.52
CA ALA A 345 9.19 -25.49 -16.91
C ALA A 345 10.67 -25.84 -17.01
N ARG A 346 11.50 -25.23 -16.15
CA ARG A 346 12.96 -25.52 -16.07
C ARG A 346 13.25 -26.95 -15.65
N THR A 347 12.51 -27.45 -14.67
CA THR A 347 12.69 -28.82 -14.15
C THR A 347 12.37 -29.87 -15.21
N LEU A 348 11.33 -29.66 -16.00
CA LEU A 348 10.92 -30.59 -17.06
C LEU A 348 11.59 -30.32 -18.42
N GLY A 349 12.34 -29.24 -18.56
CA GLY A 349 12.89 -28.83 -19.87
C GLY A 349 11.83 -28.40 -20.87
N LEU A 350 10.66 -27.90 -20.39
CA LEU A 350 9.53 -27.48 -21.21
C LEU A 350 9.55 -25.95 -21.44
N ASP A 351 8.84 -25.51 -22.48
CA ASP A 351 8.55 -24.09 -22.65
C ASP A 351 7.59 -23.60 -21.57
N ALA A 352 7.90 -22.46 -20.94
CA ALA A 352 7.09 -21.93 -19.85
C ALA A 352 5.66 -21.55 -20.29
N LEU A 353 5.44 -21.14 -21.55
CA LEU A 353 4.11 -20.89 -22.07
C LEU A 353 3.29 -22.18 -22.17
N ASP A 354 3.93 -23.31 -22.52
CA ASP A 354 3.24 -24.59 -22.61
C ASP A 354 2.82 -25.09 -21.23
N VAL A 355 3.66 -24.94 -20.20
CA VAL A 355 3.30 -25.22 -18.80
C VAL A 355 2.13 -24.33 -18.35
N ARG A 356 2.16 -23.03 -18.64
CA ARG A 356 1.06 -22.09 -18.33
C ARG A 356 -0.23 -22.54 -18.98
N ARG A 357 -0.22 -22.91 -20.27
CA ARG A 357 -1.41 -23.37 -21.00
C ARG A 357 -2.07 -24.60 -20.37
N ARG A 358 -1.28 -25.54 -19.88
CA ARG A 358 -1.81 -26.77 -19.23
C ARG A 358 -2.53 -26.49 -17.94
N ASN A 359 -2.16 -25.40 -17.27
CA ASN A 359 -2.70 -25.00 -15.98
C ASN A 359 -3.84 -23.98 -16.06
N LEU A 360 -4.13 -23.38 -17.23
CA LEU A 360 -5.19 -22.40 -17.37
C LEU A 360 -6.54 -22.89 -16.84
N TYR A 361 -7.34 -21.95 -16.36
CA TYR A 361 -8.76 -22.17 -16.13
C TYR A 361 -9.44 -22.64 -17.43
N GLY A 362 -10.31 -23.63 -17.30
CA GLY A 362 -11.22 -24.05 -18.37
C GLY A 362 -12.46 -23.15 -18.44
N THR A 363 -13.34 -23.48 -19.40
CA THR A 363 -14.62 -22.76 -19.58
C THR A 363 -15.81 -23.52 -18.96
N THR A 364 -15.76 -24.84 -18.92
CA THR A 364 -16.82 -25.72 -18.38
C THR A 364 -16.35 -26.58 -17.22
N GLU A 365 -15.10 -27.03 -17.29
CA GLU A 365 -14.42 -27.80 -16.25
C GLU A 365 -13.20 -27.00 -15.76
N ARG A 366 -12.75 -27.26 -14.52
CA ARG A 366 -11.61 -26.55 -13.95
C ARG A 366 -11.79 -25.01 -14.00
N ASN A 367 -13.00 -24.53 -13.79
CA ASN A 367 -13.39 -23.12 -13.88
C ASN A 367 -13.82 -22.52 -12.53
N VAL A 368 -13.55 -23.21 -11.43
CA VAL A 368 -13.84 -22.72 -10.07
C VAL A 368 -12.52 -22.40 -9.36
N THR A 369 -12.41 -21.19 -8.82
CA THR A 369 -11.23 -20.72 -8.09
C THR A 369 -11.04 -21.49 -6.78
N HIS A 370 -9.84 -21.41 -6.19
CA HIS A 370 -9.56 -22.01 -4.89
C HIS A 370 -10.38 -21.38 -3.73
N TYR A 371 -10.97 -20.21 -3.96
CA TYR A 371 -11.90 -19.53 -3.06
C TYR A 371 -13.38 -19.66 -3.50
N GLN A 372 -13.71 -20.68 -4.28
CA GLN A 372 -15.06 -21.14 -4.65
C GLN A 372 -15.85 -20.19 -5.57
N MET A 373 -15.18 -19.34 -6.35
CA MET A 373 -15.81 -18.49 -7.36
C MET A 373 -15.75 -19.14 -8.74
N THR A 374 -16.85 -19.16 -9.49
CA THR A 374 -16.83 -19.58 -10.90
C THR A 374 -16.18 -18.49 -11.75
N VAL A 375 -15.25 -18.90 -12.61
CA VAL A 375 -14.64 -18.02 -13.62
C VAL A 375 -15.56 -17.97 -14.83
N GLU A 376 -16.25 -16.86 -14.99
CA GLU A 376 -17.16 -16.58 -16.11
C GLU A 376 -16.41 -15.86 -17.25
N ASP A 377 -16.96 -15.89 -18.46
CA ASP A 377 -16.43 -15.19 -19.64
C ASP A 377 -14.93 -15.38 -19.88
N ASN A 378 -14.45 -16.60 -19.69
CA ASN A 378 -13.03 -16.94 -19.78
C ASN A 378 -12.51 -16.85 -21.23
N ILE A 379 -11.72 -15.82 -21.52
CA ILE A 379 -11.10 -15.56 -22.82
C ILE A 379 -9.61 -15.93 -22.89
N LEU A 380 -9.04 -16.52 -21.83
CA LEU A 380 -7.58 -16.71 -21.69
C LEU A 380 -6.99 -17.55 -22.83
N ALA A 381 -7.59 -18.69 -23.17
CA ALA A 381 -7.06 -19.57 -24.19
C ALA A 381 -7.04 -18.94 -25.60
N PRO A 382 -8.13 -18.32 -26.10
CA PRO A 382 -8.10 -17.62 -27.39
C PRO A 382 -7.20 -16.39 -27.36
N LEU A 383 -7.13 -15.64 -26.25
CA LEU A 383 -6.25 -14.48 -26.07
C LEU A 383 -4.77 -14.88 -26.23
N LEU A 384 -4.34 -15.92 -25.51
CA LEU A 384 -2.96 -16.42 -25.59
C LEU A 384 -2.62 -16.95 -26.99
N SER A 385 -3.55 -17.66 -27.63
CA SER A 385 -3.33 -18.18 -28.99
C SER A 385 -3.16 -17.04 -30.02
N LYS A 386 -3.98 -16.00 -29.92
CA LYS A 386 -3.86 -14.81 -30.76
C LYS A 386 -2.55 -14.06 -30.52
N LEU A 387 -2.18 -13.89 -29.23
CA LEU A 387 -0.93 -13.18 -28.86
C LEU A 387 0.31 -13.96 -29.31
N GLU A 388 0.35 -15.27 -29.12
CA GLU A 388 1.46 -16.14 -29.54
C GLU A 388 1.72 -16.00 -31.05
N LEU A 389 0.64 -16.00 -31.86
CA LEU A 389 0.72 -15.84 -33.30
C LEU A 389 1.19 -14.42 -33.70
N THR A 390 0.53 -13.38 -33.19
CA THR A 390 0.83 -11.99 -33.59
C THR A 390 2.19 -11.50 -33.09
N ALA A 391 2.64 -12.00 -31.93
CA ALA A 391 3.97 -11.72 -31.39
C ALA A 391 5.07 -12.59 -32.02
N GLN A 392 4.72 -13.54 -32.90
CA GLN A 392 5.66 -14.51 -33.48
C GLN A 392 6.51 -15.21 -32.39
N TYR A 393 5.87 -15.61 -31.30
CA TYR A 393 6.55 -16.04 -30.07
C TYR A 393 7.58 -17.16 -30.33
N ARG A 394 7.20 -18.23 -31.05
CA ARG A 394 8.07 -19.39 -31.29
C ARG A 394 9.29 -19.06 -32.14
N SER A 395 9.13 -18.29 -33.21
CA SER A 395 10.25 -17.90 -34.06
C SER A 395 11.20 -16.94 -33.33
N ARG A 396 10.66 -16.03 -32.52
CA ARG A 396 11.48 -15.14 -31.68
C ARG A 396 12.23 -15.89 -30.61
N GLN A 397 11.61 -16.90 -29.96
CA GLN A 397 12.32 -17.76 -29.00
C GLN A 397 13.47 -18.51 -29.64
N ALA A 398 13.27 -19.10 -30.83
CA ALA A 398 14.34 -19.77 -31.56
C ALA A 398 15.51 -18.82 -31.86
N ALA A 399 15.21 -17.60 -32.32
CA ALA A 399 16.22 -16.56 -32.56
C ALA A 399 16.95 -16.15 -31.27
N ILE A 400 16.25 -16.04 -30.15
CA ILE A 400 16.82 -15.73 -28.82
C ILE A 400 17.74 -16.86 -28.36
N SER A 401 17.32 -18.11 -28.51
CA SER A 401 18.16 -19.26 -28.15
C SER A 401 19.47 -19.30 -28.98
N ALA A 402 19.39 -19.07 -30.28
CA ALA A 402 20.57 -18.96 -31.14
C ALA A 402 21.49 -17.79 -30.75
N TRP A 403 20.90 -16.63 -30.42
CA TRP A 403 21.65 -15.48 -29.89
C TRP A 403 22.39 -15.81 -28.61
N ASN A 404 21.71 -16.43 -27.65
CA ASN A 404 22.24 -16.72 -26.33
C ASN A 404 23.40 -17.74 -26.36
N GLN A 405 23.43 -18.63 -27.37
CA GLN A 405 24.54 -19.56 -27.56
C GLN A 405 25.84 -18.86 -27.99
N THR A 406 25.75 -17.74 -28.67
CA THR A 406 26.89 -17.03 -29.22
C THR A 406 27.27 -15.76 -28.47
N SER A 407 26.35 -15.20 -27.67
CA SER A 407 26.58 -13.96 -26.90
C SER A 407 27.28 -14.27 -25.56
N PRO A 408 28.49 -13.74 -25.31
CA PRO A 408 29.23 -14.03 -24.09
C PRO A 408 28.78 -13.19 -22.88
N VAL A 409 28.07 -12.08 -23.12
CA VAL A 409 27.77 -11.09 -22.07
C VAL A 409 26.26 -10.85 -21.91
N ILE A 410 25.55 -10.57 -23.01
CA ILE A 410 24.14 -10.20 -22.97
C ILE A 410 23.27 -11.40 -23.35
N GLN A 411 22.43 -11.81 -22.40
CA GLN A 411 21.40 -12.81 -22.65
C GLN A 411 20.05 -12.14 -22.91
N ARG A 412 19.23 -12.73 -23.77
CA ARG A 412 17.88 -12.28 -24.10
C ARG A 412 16.86 -13.23 -23.52
N GLY A 413 15.68 -12.75 -23.19
CA GLY A 413 14.55 -13.53 -22.71
C GLY A 413 13.24 -13.05 -23.34
N LEU A 414 12.27 -13.96 -23.44
CA LEU A 414 10.91 -13.67 -23.87
C LEU A 414 9.94 -14.52 -23.07
N ALA A 415 8.90 -13.91 -22.54
CA ALA A 415 7.84 -14.60 -21.82
C ALA A 415 6.46 -14.03 -22.18
N ILE A 416 5.43 -14.88 -22.09
CA ILE A 416 4.03 -14.49 -22.09
C ILE A 416 3.44 -14.95 -20.76
N THR A 417 2.87 -14.02 -20.00
CA THR A 417 2.18 -14.29 -18.74
C THR A 417 0.73 -13.80 -18.84
N PRO A 418 -0.26 -14.66 -18.63
CA PRO A 418 -1.67 -14.24 -18.57
C PRO A 418 -1.95 -13.56 -17.22
N VAL A 419 -3.03 -12.78 -17.17
CA VAL A 419 -3.50 -12.15 -15.93
C VAL A 419 -5.02 -12.33 -15.82
N LYS A 420 -5.48 -12.79 -14.66
CA LYS A 420 -6.86 -12.70 -14.18
C LYS A 420 -6.83 -11.79 -12.95
N PHE A 421 -7.60 -10.70 -12.95
CA PHE A 421 -7.61 -9.74 -11.86
C PHE A 421 -9.03 -9.45 -11.38
N GLY A 422 -9.25 -9.55 -10.07
CA GLY A 422 -10.49 -9.15 -9.41
C GLY A 422 -10.41 -7.69 -8.96
N ILE A 423 -11.41 -6.89 -9.33
CA ILE A 423 -11.41 -5.43 -9.14
C ILE A 423 -12.02 -5.02 -7.79
N SER A 424 -12.98 -5.77 -7.25
CA SER A 424 -13.67 -5.42 -6.00
C SER A 424 -12.71 -5.28 -4.81
N PHE A 425 -13.08 -4.40 -3.87
CA PHE A 425 -12.35 -4.29 -2.61
C PHE A 425 -12.61 -5.54 -1.75
N THR A 426 -11.58 -6.13 -1.15
CA THR A 426 -11.70 -7.42 -0.44
C THR A 426 -12.46 -7.31 0.89
N ALA A 427 -12.42 -6.16 1.56
CA ALA A 427 -13.35 -5.85 2.63
C ALA A 427 -14.65 -5.34 2.04
N THR A 428 -15.62 -6.23 1.80
CA THR A 428 -16.82 -5.99 0.98
C THR A 428 -17.71 -4.87 1.50
N LEU A 429 -17.67 -4.57 2.80
CA LEU A 429 -18.36 -3.44 3.41
C LEU A 429 -18.04 -2.10 2.74
N PHE A 430 -16.82 -1.95 2.20
CA PHE A 430 -16.37 -0.74 1.54
C PHE A 430 -16.69 -0.68 0.04
N ASN A 431 -17.28 -1.73 -0.54
CA ASN A 431 -17.76 -1.72 -1.92
C ASN A 431 -19.08 -0.93 -2.00
N GLN A 432 -18.98 0.38 -1.83
CA GLN A 432 -20.09 1.32 -1.83
C GLN A 432 -19.87 2.40 -2.87
N ALA A 433 -20.98 2.92 -3.40
CA ALA A 433 -20.97 4.08 -4.29
C ALA A 433 -22.10 5.03 -3.90
N GLY A 434 -21.83 6.32 -4.00
CA GLY A 434 -22.81 7.36 -3.74
C GLY A 434 -22.73 8.47 -4.78
N ALA A 435 -23.85 9.09 -5.07
CA ALA A 435 -23.92 10.29 -5.89
C ALA A 435 -24.95 11.27 -5.32
N LEU A 436 -24.59 12.55 -5.27
CA LEU A 436 -25.50 13.64 -5.03
C LEU A 436 -25.74 14.38 -6.35
N VAL A 437 -27.00 14.43 -6.78
CA VAL A 437 -27.42 15.16 -7.98
C VAL A 437 -28.28 16.34 -7.57
N HIS A 438 -27.85 17.53 -7.91
CA HIS A 438 -28.61 18.77 -7.67
C HIS A 438 -29.03 19.38 -9.00
N VAL A 439 -30.34 19.58 -9.18
CA VAL A 439 -30.93 20.23 -10.35
C VAL A 439 -31.33 21.64 -9.95
N TYR A 440 -30.77 22.63 -10.61
CA TYR A 440 -31.08 24.03 -10.36
C TYR A 440 -32.31 24.52 -11.17
N MET A 441 -32.87 25.65 -10.77
CA MET A 441 -34.05 26.21 -11.40
C MET A 441 -33.84 26.64 -12.87
N ASP A 442 -32.60 26.91 -13.26
CA ASP A 442 -32.21 27.23 -14.64
C ASP A 442 -32.00 25.99 -15.53
N GLY A 443 -32.26 24.78 -14.98
CA GLY A 443 -32.08 23.52 -15.66
C GLY A 443 -30.62 22.99 -15.64
N SER A 444 -29.68 23.72 -15.05
CA SER A 444 -28.32 23.21 -14.87
C SER A 444 -28.26 22.08 -13.82
N VAL A 445 -27.34 21.17 -13.96
CA VAL A 445 -27.20 19.98 -13.11
C VAL A 445 -25.78 19.91 -12.55
N GLN A 446 -25.67 19.78 -11.24
CA GLN A 446 -24.44 19.46 -10.55
C GLN A 446 -24.47 18.01 -10.08
N VAL A 447 -23.42 17.25 -10.40
CA VAL A 447 -23.25 15.87 -9.93
C VAL A 447 -21.97 15.78 -9.10
N ASN A 448 -22.12 15.33 -7.85
CA ASN A 448 -21.00 14.96 -6.99
C ASN A 448 -21.03 13.45 -6.79
N HIS A 449 -19.94 12.78 -7.03
CA HIS A 449 -19.83 11.33 -6.86
C HIS A 449 -18.45 10.93 -6.32
N GLY A 450 -18.39 9.76 -5.68
CA GLY A 450 -17.15 9.21 -5.07
C GLY A 450 -16.23 8.45 -6.04
N GLY A 451 -16.54 8.43 -7.33
CA GLY A 451 -15.70 7.77 -8.32
C GLY A 451 -14.33 8.44 -8.43
N THR A 452 -13.26 7.68 -8.21
CA THR A 452 -11.87 8.15 -8.28
C THR A 452 -11.07 7.28 -9.23
N GLU A 453 -10.32 7.91 -10.14
CA GLU A 453 -9.37 7.21 -11.01
C GLU A 453 -8.03 7.06 -10.29
N TRP A 454 -7.67 5.83 -9.92
CA TRP A 454 -6.47 5.56 -9.12
C TRP A 454 -5.22 5.29 -9.95
N ALA A 455 -5.37 5.04 -11.23
CA ALA A 455 -4.31 4.52 -12.09
C ALA A 455 -3.71 5.54 -13.04
N LYS A 456 -4.27 6.74 -13.16
CA LYS A 456 -3.72 7.79 -14.03
C LYS A 456 -2.71 8.64 -13.29
N ALA A 457 -1.53 8.72 -13.88
CA ALA A 457 -0.51 9.70 -13.55
C ALA A 457 -0.73 10.98 -14.34
#